data_cad1735775c45740253814e491514ccc
#
_entry.id   cad1735775c45740253814e491514ccc
#
_cell.length_a   1.000
_cell.length_b   1.000
_cell.length_c   1.000
_cell.angle_alpha   90.00
_cell.angle_beta   90.00
_cell.angle_gamma   90.00
#
_symmetry.space_group_name_H-M   'P 1'
#
loop_
_entity.id
_entity.type
_entity.pdbx_description
1 polymer ?
#
loop_
_entity_poly.entity_id
_entity_poly.type
_entity_poly.pdbx_seq_one_letter_code
_entity_poly.pdbx_strand_id
1 'polypeptide(L)'
;AESHGLLLSLAEELVERSPVAAMEFLKTAAHVLDRVPLDMIPVWHKVGSDLLDLSPEGGEAYFRLESSKGEDMLEALSSRIDLNRVSDVLRMYCKALTGYEVAVHSSESLAEKGIGWVETEMPSTEGTAIFLPPFVEESREKDSNFRVYKVYCTHQAGHLEFGTFDFR
;
A
#
# COMPACT_ATOMS: atom_id res chain seq x y z
N ALA A 1 -24.36 3.00 -0.85
CA ALA A 1 -25.32 3.21 -1.94
C ALA A 1 -24.68 3.87 -3.16
N GLU A 2 -23.88 4.93 -3.00
CA GLU A 2 -23.21 5.63 -4.11
C GLU A 2 -22.16 4.76 -4.85
N SER A 3 -21.35 4.00 -4.10
CA SER A 3 -20.34 3.13 -4.68
C SER A 3 -20.92 2.04 -5.59
N HIS A 4 -22.06 1.46 -5.20
CA HIS A 4 -22.72 0.43 -6.04
C HIS A 4 -23.26 1.02 -7.34
N GLY A 5 -23.83 2.22 -7.30
CA GLY A 5 -24.33 2.88 -8.52
C GLY A 5 -23.21 3.17 -9.50
N LEU A 6 -22.07 3.68 -9.01
CA LEU A 6 -20.90 3.93 -9.84
C LEU A 6 -20.34 2.64 -10.45
N LEU A 7 -20.16 1.59 -9.66
CA LEU A 7 -19.61 0.31 -10.15
C LEU A 7 -20.52 -0.32 -11.20
N LEU A 8 -21.83 -0.27 -11.01
CA LEU A 8 -22.79 -0.81 -11.99
C LEU A 8 -22.76 -0.04 -13.30
N SER A 9 -22.73 1.31 -13.25
CA SER A 9 -22.66 2.11 -14.47
C SER A 9 -21.38 1.87 -15.26
N LEU A 10 -20.23 1.74 -14.56
CA LEU A 10 -18.96 1.41 -15.20
C LEU A 10 -18.94 -0.01 -15.77
N ALA A 11 -19.56 -0.96 -15.08
CA ALA A 11 -19.70 -2.32 -15.60
C ALA A 11 -20.61 -2.38 -16.85
N GLU A 12 -21.69 -1.59 -16.88
CA GLU A 12 -22.57 -1.48 -18.05
C GLU A 12 -21.80 -0.98 -19.29
N GLU A 13 -20.92 0.01 -19.13
CA GLU A 13 -20.06 0.49 -20.23
C GLU A 13 -19.12 -0.63 -20.75
N LEU A 14 -18.62 -1.49 -19.86
CA LEU A 14 -17.75 -2.60 -20.24
C LEU A 14 -18.50 -3.74 -20.94
N VAL A 15 -19.76 -3.98 -20.58
CA VAL A 15 -20.57 -5.06 -21.22
C VAL A 15 -20.65 -4.89 -22.72
N GLU A 16 -20.76 -3.65 -23.21
CA GLU A 16 -20.82 -3.37 -24.65
C GLU A 16 -19.53 -3.74 -25.39
N ARG A 17 -18.38 -3.75 -24.68
CA ARG A 17 -17.04 -4.03 -25.24
C ARG A 17 -16.62 -5.49 -25.01
N SER A 18 -16.67 -5.95 -23.77
CA SER A 18 -16.40 -7.32 -23.35
C SER A 18 -17.23 -7.68 -22.12
N PRO A 19 -18.23 -8.56 -22.26
CA PRO A 19 -18.96 -9.10 -21.11
C PRO A 19 -18.06 -9.81 -20.10
N VAL A 20 -16.95 -10.40 -20.56
CA VAL A 20 -15.96 -11.06 -19.70
C VAL A 20 -15.26 -10.00 -18.83
N ALA A 21 -14.79 -8.91 -19.44
CA ALA A 21 -14.14 -7.82 -18.70
C ALA A 21 -15.08 -7.18 -17.66
N ALA A 22 -16.37 -6.99 -18.02
CA ALA A 22 -17.37 -6.47 -17.07
C ALA A 22 -17.55 -7.39 -15.85
N MET A 23 -17.58 -8.69 -16.09
CA MET A 23 -17.68 -9.70 -15.03
C MET A 23 -16.44 -9.68 -14.14
N GLU A 24 -15.24 -9.64 -14.72
CA GLU A 24 -13.99 -9.62 -13.97
C GLU A 24 -13.85 -8.30 -13.19
N PHE A 25 -14.23 -7.16 -13.79
CA PHE A 25 -14.29 -5.86 -13.10
C PHE A 25 -15.15 -5.94 -11.83
N LEU A 26 -16.36 -6.50 -11.90
CA LEU A 26 -17.25 -6.63 -10.75
C LEU A 26 -16.71 -7.60 -9.70
N LYS A 27 -16.06 -8.70 -10.10
CA LYS A 27 -15.45 -9.65 -9.16
C LYS A 27 -14.31 -9.04 -8.37
N THR A 28 -13.48 -8.22 -9.01
CA THR A 28 -12.31 -7.58 -8.40
C THR A 28 -12.64 -6.27 -7.71
N ALA A 29 -13.83 -5.70 -7.94
CA ALA A 29 -14.23 -4.39 -7.44
C ALA A 29 -14.04 -4.21 -5.93
N ALA A 30 -14.35 -5.21 -5.13
CA ALA A 30 -14.16 -5.16 -3.68
C ALA A 30 -12.67 -5.00 -3.33
N HIS A 31 -11.81 -5.82 -3.92
CA HIS A 31 -10.37 -5.76 -3.70
C HIS A 31 -9.75 -4.43 -4.18
N VAL A 32 -10.27 -3.89 -5.30
CA VAL A 32 -9.81 -2.58 -5.80
C VAL A 32 -10.23 -1.46 -4.87
N LEU A 33 -11.47 -1.48 -4.36
CA LEU A 33 -11.97 -0.48 -3.40
C LEU A 33 -11.26 -0.51 -2.05
N ASP A 34 -10.70 -1.66 -1.65
CA ASP A 34 -9.87 -1.76 -0.45
C ASP A 34 -8.50 -1.06 -0.62
N ARG A 35 -8.06 -0.81 -1.84
CA ARG A 35 -6.74 -0.23 -2.16
C ARG A 35 -6.80 1.16 -2.80
N VAL A 36 -7.88 1.46 -3.49
CA VAL A 36 -8.04 2.67 -4.33
C VAL A 36 -9.26 3.47 -3.89
N PRO A 37 -9.12 4.79 -3.65
CA PRO A 37 -10.25 5.65 -3.34
C PRO A 37 -11.35 5.60 -4.42
N LEU A 38 -12.61 5.72 -4.02
CA LEU A 38 -13.77 5.58 -4.90
C LEU A 38 -13.74 6.57 -6.09
N ASP A 39 -13.23 7.77 -5.89
CA ASP A 39 -13.07 8.81 -6.90
C ASP A 39 -12.00 8.49 -7.96
N MET A 40 -11.11 7.54 -7.68
CA MET A 40 -10.08 7.07 -8.61
C MET A 40 -10.52 5.83 -9.43
N ILE A 41 -11.62 5.17 -9.05
CA ILE A 41 -12.15 4.01 -9.79
C ILE A 41 -12.42 4.31 -11.27
N PRO A 42 -13.01 5.47 -11.66
CA PRO A 42 -13.19 5.80 -13.07
C PRO A 42 -11.87 5.90 -13.84
N VAL A 43 -10.78 6.33 -13.20
CA VAL A 43 -9.45 6.40 -13.83
C VAL A 43 -8.92 4.98 -14.09
N TRP A 44 -9.03 4.09 -13.11
CA TRP A 44 -8.66 2.68 -13.24
C TRP A 44 -9.48 1.97 -14.33
N HIS A 45 -10.80 2.18 -14.32
CA HIS A 45 -11.72 1.66 -15.36
C HIS A 45 -11.34 2.13 -16.77
N LYS A 46 -11.04 3.43 -16.94
CA LYS A 46 -10.67 4.00 -18.21
C LYS A 46 -9.41 3.33 -18.81
N VAL A 47 -8.37 3.14 -18.00
CA VAL A 47 -7.13 2.48 -18.45
C VAL A 47 -7.42 1.04 -18.91
N GLY A 48 -8.25 0.30 -18.19
CA GLY A 48 -8.67 -1.05 -18.59
C GLY A 48 -9.49 -1.04 -19.87
N SER A 49 -10.39 -0.06 -20.05
CA SER A 49 -11.18 0.12 -21.27
C SER A 49 -10.31 0.44 -22.48
N ASP A 50 -9.31 1.31 -22.33
CA ASP A 50 -8.35 1.64 -23.38
C ASP A 50 -7.50 0.40 -23.76
N LEU A 51 -7.20 -0.46 -22.80
CA LEU A 51 -6.52 -1.73 -23.05
C LEU A 51 -7.40 -2.74 -23.79
N LEU A 52 -8.70 -2.80 -23.50
CA LEU A 52 -9.65 -3.66 -24.26
C LEU A 52 -9.70 -3.26 -25.74
N ASP A 53 -9.63 -1.95 -26.04
CA ASP A 53 -9.61 -1.46 -27.41
C ASP A 53 -8.34 -1.86 -28.16
N LEU A 54 -7.21 -2.05 -27.45
CA LEU A 54 -5.94 -2.48 -28.02
C LEU A 54 -5.82 -4.02 -28.11
N SER A 55 -6.26 -4.73 -27.07
CA SER A 55 -6.24 -6.17 -26.94
C SER A 55 -7.32 -6.62 -25.95
N PRO A 56 -8.35 -7.33 -26.43
CA PRO A 56 -9.40 -7.87 -25.56
C PRO A 56 -8.83 -8.71 -24.39
N GLU A 57 -7.88 -9.61 -24.69
CA GLU A 57 -7.26 -10.47 -23.67
C GLU A 57 -6.43 -9.65 -22.67
N GLY A 58 -5.74 -8.60 -23.14
CA GLY A 58 -4.96 -7.69 -22.30
C GLY A 58 -5.83 -6.88 -21.35
N GLY A 59 -6.98 -6.39 -21.83
CA GLY A 59 -7.95 -5.67 -21.01
C GLY A 59 -8.66 -6.59 -20.00
N GLU A 60 -9.02 -7.81 -20.39
CA GLU A 60 -9.59 -8.80 -19.48
C GLU A 60 -8.61 -9.20 -18.38
N ALA A 61 -7.33 -9.44 -18.71
CA ALA A 61 -6.28 -9.72 -17.74
C ALA A 61 -6.01 -8.54 -16.80
N TYR A 62 -6.16 -7.30 -17.29
CA TYR A 62 -6.08 -6.10 -16.46
C TYR A 62 -7.16 -6.07 -15.39
N PHE A 63 -8.44 -6.27 -15.77
CA PHE A 63 -9.56 -6.28 -14.82
C PHE A 63 -9.53 -7.50 -13.89
N ARG A 64 -8.91 -8.61 -14.31
CA ARG A 64 -8.68 -9.79 -13.48
C ARG A 64 -7.51 -9.62 -12.50
N LEU A 65 -6.74 -8.52 -12.60
CA LEU A 65 -5.53 -8.23 -11.82
C LEU A 65 -4.42 -9.28 -12.03
N GLU A 66 -4.40 -9.91 -13.19
CA GLU A 66 -3.37 -10.87 -13.58
C GLU A 66 -2.25 -10.23 -14.42
N SER A 67 -2.42 -8.97 -14.81
CA SER A 67 -1.40 -8.22 -15.56
C SER A 67 -0.57 -7.33 -14.63
N SER A 68 0.75 -7.24 -14.87
CA SER A 68 1.62 -6.30 -14.18
C SER A 68 1.11 -4.85 -14.28
N LYS A 69 0.57 -4.47 -15.44
CA LYS A 69 0.00 -3.14 -15.66
C LYS A 69 -1.23 -2.87 -14.78
N GLY A 70 -2.05 -3.89 -14.49
CA GLY A 70 -3.17 -3.77 -13.55
C GLY A 70 -2.71 -3.49 -12.13
N GLU A 71 -1.73 -4.26 -11.65
CA GLU A 71 -1.15 -4.08 -10.33
C GLU A 71 -0.39 -2.74 -10.20
N ASP A 72 0.41 -2.37 -11.19
CA ASP A 72 1.12 -1.09 -11.22
C ASP A 72 0.16 0.10 -11.16
N MET A 73 -0.99 -0.01 -11.85
CA MET A 73 -2.01 1.03 -11.85
C MET A 73 -2.72 1.13 -10.50
N LEU A 74 -3.07 0.02 -9.87
CA LEU A 74 -3.63 0.02 -8.52
C LEU A 74 -2.67 0.66 -7.52
N GLU A 75 -1.39 0.32 -7.61
CA GLU A 75 -0.37 0.92 -6.76
C GLU A 75 -0.22 2.43 -7.01
N ALA A 76 -0.28 2.86 -8.28
CA ALA A 76 -0.20 4.28 -8.62
C ALA A 76 -1.39 5.10 -8.11
N LEU A 77 -2.59 4.51 -8.11
CA LEU A 77 -3.82 5.16 -7.65
C LEU A 77 -4.04 5.04 -6.13
N SER A 78 -3.37 4.09 -5.48
CA SER A 78 -3.44 3.90 -4.03
C SER A 78 -2.70 5.03 -3.30
N SER A 79 -3.30 5.54 -2.23
CA SER A 79 -2.62 6.42 -1.27
C SER A 79 -1.74 5.65 -0.29
N ARG A 80 -2.01 4.35 -0.14
CA ARG A 80 -1.28 3.43 0.74
C ARG A 80 0.18 3.30 0.34
N ILE A 81 1.04 3.26 1.34
CA ILE A 81 2.46 2.92 1.17
C ILE A 81 2.76 1.65 1.95
N ASP A 82 3.19 0.62 1.25
CA ASP A 82 3.64 -0.62 1.84
C ASP A 82 5.11 -0.51 2.27
N LEU A 83 5.42 -0.97 3.48
CA LEU A 83 6.76 -0.88 4.07
C LEU A 83 7.82 -1.56 3.21
N ASN A 84 7.50 -2.70 2.60
CA ASN A 84 8.43 -3.45 1.75
C ASN A 84 8.96 -2.65 0.55
N ARG A 85 8.19 -1.66 0.07
CA ARG A 85 8.57 -0.78 -1.06
C ARG A 85 9.51 0.35 -0.65
N VAL A 86 9.45 0.76 0.61
CA VAL A 86 10.18 1.93 1.11
C VAL A 86 11.22 1.59 2.17
N SER A 87 11.30 0.33 2.60
CA SER A 87 12.19 -0.11 3.68
C SER A 87 13.66 0.25 3.46
N ASP A 88 14.15 0.11 2.22
CA ASP A 88 15.54 0.44 1.88
C ASP A 88 15.81 1.95 2.02
N VAL A 89 14.87 2.79 1.57
CA VAL A 89 14.98 4.25 1.70
C VAL A 89 14.91 4.66 3.17
N LEU A 90 14.00 4.04 3.94
CA LEU A 90 13.86 4.31 5.37
C LEU A 90 15.10 3.86 6.15
N ARG A 91 15.71 2.73 5.78
CA ARG A 91 16.98 2.27 6.37
C ARG A 91 18.12 3.27 6.12
N MET A 92 18.23 3.77 4.89
CA MET A 92 19.20 4.83 4.57
C MET A 92 18.92 6.12 5.34
N TYR A 93 17.65 6.48 5.51
CA TYR A 93 17.23 7.64 6.29
C TYR A 93 17.59 7.47 7.76
N CYS A 94 17.31 6.32 8.39
CA CYS A 94 17.70 6.03 9.77
C CYS A 94 19.21 6.06 9.95
N LYS A 95 19.98 5.48 9.01
CA LYS A 95 21.44 5.55 9.02
C LYS A 95 21.97 6.98 8.97
N ALA A 96 21.35 7.85 8.17
CA ALA A 96 21.73 9.26 8.09
C ALA A 96 21.43 10.01 9.40
N LEU A 97 20.42 9.62 10.15
CA LEU A 97 20.08 10.22 11.45
C LEU A 97 21.00 9.73 12.58
N THR A 98 21.26 8.41 12.64
CA THR A 98 21.98 7.79 13.77
C THR A 98 23.48 7.64 13.54
N GLY A 99 23.93 7.68 12.28
CA GLY A 99 25.32 7.47 11.91
C GLY A 99 25.74 5.99 11.84
N TYR A 100 24.85 5.02 12.16
CA TYR A 100 25.13 3.59 12.10
C TYR A 100 24.00 2.82 11.38
N GLU A 101 24.25 1.56 11.04
CA GLU A 101 23.27 0.72 10.38
C GLU A 101 22.13 0.36 11.33
N VAL A 102 20.91 0.69 10.91
CA VAL A 102 19.68 0.36 11.62
C VAL A 102 18.86 -0.58 10.73
N ALA A 103 18.46 -1.72 11.27
CA ALA A 103 17.55 -2.63 10.58
C ALA A 103 16.11 -2.08 10.67
N VAL A 104 15.38 -2.17 9.56
CA VAL A 104 13.96 -1.81 9.50
C VAL A 104 13.16 -3.05 9.13
N HIS A 105 12.23 -3.43 9.99
CA HIS A 105 11.38 -4.61 9.85
C HIS A 105 9.90 -4.25 9.98
N SER A 106 9.03 -5.14 9.49
CA SER A 106 7.59 -5.06 9.77
C SER A 106 7.31 -5.44 11.23
N SER A 107 6.42 -4.70 11.89
CA SER A 107 5.90 -5.03 13.22
C SER A 107 5.20 -6.40 13.28
N GLU A 108 4.69 -6.89 12.16
CA GLU A 108 4.15 -8.25 12.05
C GLU A 108 5.18 -9.32 12.43
N SER A 109 6.46 -9.09 12.12
CA SER A 109 7.54 -10.02 12.47
C SER A 109 7.77 -10.17 13.98
N LEU A 110 7.37 -9.18 14.80
CA LEU A 110 7.37 -9.28 16.26
C LEU A 110 6.20 -10.14 16.76
N ALA A 111 5.03 -9.97 16.16
CA ALA A 111 3.85 -10.76 16.50
C ALA A 111 4.09 -12.25 16.24
N GLU A 112 4.75 -12.59 15.12
CA GLU A 112 5.11 -13.98 14.79
C GLU A 112 6.09 -14.60 15.81
N LYS A 113 6.97 -13.80 16.39
CA LYS A 113 7.93 -14.26 17.41
C LYS A 113 7.33 -14.40 18.80
N GLY A 114 6.06 -14.03 19.00
CA GLY A 114 5.38 -14.12 20.29
C GLY A 114 5.99 -13.20 21.38
N ILE A 115 6.67 -12.14 20.98
CA ILE A 115 7.32 -11.19 21.88
C ILE A 115 6.33 -10.10 22.27
N GLY A 116 5.67 -10.30 23.43
CA GLY A 116 4.90 -9.25 24.11
C GLY A 116 3.53 -8.92 23.49
N TRP A 117 2.91 -7.90 24.06
CA TRP A 117 1.70 -7.27 23.54
C TRP A 117 2.11 -6.24 22.46
N VAL A 118 2.33 -6.69 21.22
CA VAL A 118 2.72 -5.83 20.12
C VAL A 118 1.48 -5.41 19.34
N GLU A 119 1.13 -4.13 19.42
CA GLU A 119 0.20 -3.53 18.47
C GLU A 119 0.92 -3.41 17.13
N THR A 120 0.52 -4.19 16.14
CA THR A 120 1.14 -4.23 14.81
C THR A 120 1.04 -2.90 14.06
N GLU A 121 0.15 -2.01 14.50
CA GLU A 121 -0.05 -0.67 13.93
C GLU A 121 0.90 0.39 14.54
N MET A 122 1.59 0.07 15.63
CA MET A 122 2.47 1.02 16.32
C MET A 122 3.95 0.73 16.04
N PRO A 123 4.76 1.78 15.77
CA PRO A 123 6.21 1.62 15.62
C PRO A 123 6.85 1.27 16.95
N SER A 124 7.88 0.42 16.93
CA SER A 124 8.65 0.03 18.11
C SER A 124 10.13 -0.17 17.79
N THR A 125 10.97 -0.27 18.84
CA THR A 125 12.42 -0.50 18.73
C THR A 125 12.83 -1.67 19.60
N GLU A 126 13.72 -2.50 19.08
CA GLU A 126 14.37 -3.58 19.81
C GLU A 126 15.85 -3.68 19.41
N GLY A 127 16.75 -3.45 20.35
CA GLY A 127 18.19 -3.44 20.08
C GLY A 127 18.57 -2.35 19.06
N THR A 128 19.07 -2.76 17.88
CA THR A 128 19.42 -1.87 16.78
C THR A 128 18.41 -1.95 15.61
N ALA A 129 17.24 -2.48 15.87
CA ALA A 129 16.18 -2.64 14.88
C ALA A 129 14.97 -1.74 15.19
N ILE A 130 14.39 -1.18 14.15
CA ILE A 130 13.13 -0.43 14.17
C ILE A 130 12.06 -1.29 13.52
N PHE A 131 10.93 -1.41 14.18
CA PHE A 131 9.76 -2.13 13.69
C PHE A 131 8.67 -1.13 13.34
N LEU A 132 8.17 -1.19 12.13
CA LEU A 132 7.19 -0.26 11.58
C LEU A 132 5.94 -1.00 11.11
N PRO A 133 4.78 -0.33 11.08
CA PRO A 133 3.58 -0.89 10.50
C PRO A 133 3.84 -1.42 9.07
N PRO A 134 3.18 -2.53 8.67
CA PRO A 134 3.37 -3.11 7.34
C PRO A 134 2.95 -2.18 6.21
N PHE A 135 2.04 -1.27 6.49
CA PHE A 135 1.63 -0.20 5.58
C PHE A 135 1.18 1.04 6.36
N VAL A 136 1.13 2.19 5.67
CA VAL A 136 0.56 3.46 6.14
C VAL A 136 -0.45 3.97 5.11
N GLU A 137 -1.64 4.33 5.59
CA GLU A 137 -2.75 4.88 4.80
C GLU A 137 -3.57 5.88 5.63
N GLU A 138 -2.90 6.84 6.26
CA GLU A 138 -3.55 7.86 7.11
C GLU A 138 -4.06 9.07 6.31
N SER A 139 -3.50 9.29 5.13
CA SER A 139 -3.82 10.41 4.24
C SER A 139 -4.19 9.92 2.85
N ARG A 140 -4.98 10.73 2.13
CA ARG A 140 -5.25 10.51 0.70
C ARG A 140 -4.05 10.82 -0.20
N GLU A 141 -3.03 11.47 0.32
CA GLU A 141 -1.81 11.80 -0.40
C GLU A 141 -0.68 10.82 -0.05
N LYS A 142 -0.13 10.18 -1.06
CA LYS A 142 0.96 9.21 -0.93
C LYS A 142 2.19 9.80 -0.25
N ASP A 143 2.55 11.04 -0.61
CA ASP A 143 3.67 11.76 0.01
C ASP A 143 3.46 12.01 1.51
N SER A 144 2.23 12.29 1.92
CA SER A 144 1.88 12.48 3.32
C SER A 144 2.04 11.17 4.10
N ASN A 145 1.61 10.04 3.54
CA ASN A 145 1.80 8.72 4.15
C ASN A 145 3.29 8.33 4.23
N PHE A 146 4.10 8.70 3.24
CA PHE A 146 5.55 8.50 3.34
C PHE A 146 6.19 9.36 4.45
N ARG A 147 5.70 10.58 4.67
CA ARG A 147 6.15 11.43 5.78
C ARG A 147 5.84 10.81 7.14
N VAL A 148 4.71 10.12 7.28
CA VAL A 148 4.38 9.37 8.51
C VAL A 148 5.45 8.33 8.81
N TYR A 149 5.88 7.54 7.83
CA TYR A 149 7.00 6.62 8.01
C TYR A 149 8.29 7.31 8.45
N LYS A 150 8.61 8.48 7.88
CA LYS A 150 9.80 9.24 8.32
C LYS A 150 9.66 9.73 9.77
N VAL A 151 8.48 10.16 10.19
CA VAL A 151 8.20 10.54 11.58
C VAL A 151 8.42 9.34 12.50
N TYR A 152 7.88 8.18 12.15
CA TYR A 152 8.10 6.95 12.90
C TYR A 152 9.58 6.59 13.01
N CYS A 153 10.31 6.62 11.88
CA CYS A 153 11.76 6.38 11.88
C CYS A 153 12.51 7.39 12.76
N THR A 154 12.21 8.68 12.66
CA THR A 154 12.87 9.72 13.44
C THR A 154 12.65 9.51 14.93
N HIS A 155 11.41 9.21 15.33
CA HIS A 155 11.06 8.95 16.72
C HIS A 155 11.79 7.72 17.27
N GLN A 156 11.76 6.61 16.52
CA GLN A 156 12.41 5.38 16.95
C GLN A 156 13.94 5.48 16.91
N ALA A 157 14.52 6.19 15.94
CA ALA A 157 15.95 6.48 15.89
C ALA A 157 16.39 7.32 17.10
N GLY A 158 15.56 8.27 17.55
CA GLY A 158 15.81 9.02 18.76
C GLY A 158 15.90 8.12 20.01
N HIS A 159 15.04 7.12 20.13
CA HIS A 159 15.12 6.15 21.22
C HIS A 159 16.42 5.34 21.20
N LEU A 160 16.91 4.99 20.02
CA LEU A 160 18.19 4.29 19.86
C LEU A 160 19.39 5.18 20.23
N GLU A 161 19.38 6.43 19.76
CA GLU A 161 20.49 7.37 19.95
C GLU A 161 20.62 7.82 21.42
N PHE A 162 19.50 8.10 22.08
CA PHE A 162 19.48 8.61 23.46
C PHE A 162 19.45 7.51 24.52
N GLY A 163 19.54 6.24 24.13
CA GLY A 163 19.62 5.11 25.05
C GLY A 163 18.43 5.03 26.01
N THR A 164 17.22 5.33 25.54
CA THR A 164 16.00 5.40 26.38
C THR A 164 15.72 4.08 27.11
N PHE A 165 16.33 2.98 26.68
CA PHE A 165 16.21 1.64 27.26
C PHE A 165 17.44 1.22 28.10
N ASP A 166 18.48 2.06 28.21
CA ASP A 166 19.65 1.82 29.05
C ASP A 166 19.33 2.21 30.52
N PHE A 167 18.43 1.46 31.14
CA PHE A 167 18.25 1.52 32.58
C PHE A 167 19.43 0.82 33.24
N ARG A 168 20.32 1.61 33.87
CA ARG A 168 21.30 1.12 34.84
C ARG A 168 20.71 1.11 36.23
#